data_fe9445ca30503a411202dcacfbd3cbb6
#
_entry.id   fe9445ca30503a411202dcacfbd3cbb6
#
_cell.length_a   1.000
_cell.length_b   1.000
_cell.length_c   1.000
_cell.angle_alpha   90.00
_cell.angle_beta   90.00
_cell.angle_gamma   90.00
#
_symmetry.space_group_name_H-M   'P 1'
#
loop_
_entity.id
_entity.type
_entity.pdbx_description
1 polymer ?
#
loop_
_entity_poly.entity_id
_entity_poly.type
_entity_poly.pdbx_seq_one_letter_code
_entity_poly.pdbx_strand_id
1 'polypeptide(L)'
;MAKGRIPESDIEEIRNQVRIEDVVGEYVSLQPAGVDSLKGLSPFTDEKTPSFHVRPNHGYYHCFSTGEGGDVFSFLMKMEHISFVEAVEQLADRIGYRINYQGGGSTTPQQRGTRRRLLQANAAAHKFYQEQLETPEAQDARDMLLQRGFDEALIKEFTCGYAPAGWDTVTRHLQKQGFTFEELEAAGISKMGSRGTPIDRFHRRLIWPISIPSGEVVGFGARKLYDDDKLGKLSLIHIS
;
A
#
# COMPACT_ATOMS: atom_id res chain seq x y z
N MET A 1 10.32 5.28 6.82
CA MET A 1 9.96 5.49 8.24
C MET A 1 8.46 5.71 8.27
N ALA A 2 7.70 4.92 9.01
CA ALA A 2 6.29 5.24 9.21
C ALA A 2 6.24 6.53 10.03
N LYS A 3 5.92 7.64 9.38
CA LYS A 3 5.54 8.86 10.06
C LYS A 3 4.28 8.53 10.86
N GLY A 4 4.19 8.95 12.12
CA GLY A 4 3.01 8.72 12.96
C GLY A 4 1.72 9.25 12.31
N ARG A 5 0.57 9.03 12.96
CA ARG A 5 -0.71 9.58 12.49
C ARG A 5 -0.65 11.12 12.54
N ILE A 6 -1.06 11.76 11.47
CA ILE A 6 -1.23 13.22 11.44
C ILE A 6 -2.47 13.55 12.31
N PRO A 7 -2.35 14.42 13.33
CA PRO A 7 -3.48 14.86 14.13
C PRO A 7 -4.56 15.52 13.28
N GLU A 8 -5.82 15.31 13.61
CA GLU A 8 -6.94 15.98 12.93
C GLU A 8 -6.82 17.52 13.03
N SER A 9 -6.33 18.02 14.17
CA SER A 9 -6.05 19.45 14.37
C SER A 9 -5.06 20.01 13.36
N ASP A 10 -4.00 19.27 13.03
CA ASP A 10 -2.99 19.70 12.06
C ASP A 10 -3.57 19.68 10.63
N ILE A 11 -4.40 18.66 10.32
CA ILE A 11 -5.10 18.57 9.04
C ILE A 11 -6.06 19.75 8.86
N GLU A 12 -6.84 20.09 9.89
CA GLU A 12 -7.75 21.24 9.87
C GLU A 12 -6.98 22.56 9.74
N GLU A 13 -5.88 22.72 10.49
CA GLU A 13 -5.06 23.92 10.41
C GLU A 13 -4.45 24.12 9.02
N ILE A 14 -3.90 23.06 8.42
CA ILE A 14 -3.37 23.09 7.04
C ILE A 14 -4.49 23.42 6.05
N ARG A 15 -5.68 22.81 6.20
CA ARG A 15 -6.85 23.10 5.36
C ARG A 15 -7.26 24.56 5.40
N ASN A 16 -7.22 25.17 6.60
CA ASN A 16 -7.61 26.56 6.81
C ASN A 16 -6.57 27.57 6.31
N GLN A 17 -5.29 27.22 6.34
CA GLN A 17 -4.21 28.08 5.88
C GLN A 17 -3.95 28.01 4.38
N VAL A 18 -4.27 26.87 3.76
CA VAL A 18 -4.07 26.69 2.32
C VAL A 18 -5.25 27.27 1.53
N ARG A 19 -4.96 28.14 0.61
CA ARG A 19 -5.97 28.67 -0.32
C ARG A 19 -6.14 27.70 -1.49
N ILE A 20 -7.31 27.13 -1.61
CA ILE A 20 -7.61 26.13 -2.65
C ILE A 20 -7.42 26.69 -4.06
N GLU A 21 -7.76 27.95 -4.27
CA GLU A 21 -7.60 28.62 -5.58
C GLU A 21 -6.14 28.77 -6.01
N ASP A 22 -5.22 28.91 -5.06
CA ASP A 22 -3.79 28.99 -5.36
C ASP A 22 -3.24 27.64 -5.79
N VAL A 23 -3.69 26.56 -5.14
CA VAL A 23 -3.29 25.20 -5.49
C VAL A 23 -3.89 24.77 -6.82
N VAL A 24 -5.19 24.96 -6.99
CA VAL A 24 -5.90 24.64 -8.23
C VAL A 24 -5.40 25.45 -9.41
N GLY A 25 -5.04 26.72 -9.17
CA GLY A 25 -4.53 27.64 -10.20
C GLY A 25 -3.24 27.19 -10.87
N GLU A 26 -2.48 26.28 -10.26
CA GLU A 26 -1.30 25.68 -10.88
C GLU A 26 -1.63 24.67 -12.00
N TYR A 27 -2.83 24.09 -11.95
CA TYR A 27 -3.29 23.06 -12.90
C TYR A 27 -4.37 23.57 -13.85
N VAL A 28 -5.17 24.57 -13.40
CA VAL A 28 -6.34 25.04 -14.10
C VAL A 28 -6.31 26.56 -14.22
N SER A 29 -6.47 27.09 -15.42
CA SER A 29 -6.65 28.54 -15.64
C SER A 29 -8.02 28.96 -15.12
N LEU A 30 -8.06 29.53 -13.92
CA LEU A 30 -9.27 29.97 -13.24
C LEU A 30 -9.66 31.38 -13.65
N GLN A 31 -10.96 31.61 -13.89
CA GLN A 31 -11.56 32.91 -14.19
C GLN A 31 -12.70 33.20 -13.21
N PRO A 32 -12.92 34.46 -12.80
CA PRO A 32 -14.05 34.84 -11.96
C PRO A 32 -15.39 34.42 -12.58
N ALA A 33 -16.28 33.82 -11.75
CA ALA A 33 -17.59 33.35 -12.17
C ALA A 33 -18.73 33.80 -11.23
N GLY A 34 -18.48 34.78 -10.38
CA GLY A 34 -19.40 35.32 -9.39
C GLY A 34 -18.66 35.92 -8.19
N VAL A 35 -19.43 36.23 -7.12
CA VAL A 35 -18.86 36.90 -5.93
C VAL A 35 -17.86 36.03 -5.17
N ASP A 36 -18.09 34.72 -5.11
CA ASP A 36 -17.22 33.73 -4.44
C ASP A 36 -17.15 32.47 -5.30
N SER A 37 -16.81 32.62 -6.57
CA SER A 37 -16.71 31.49 -7.48
C SER A 37 -15.70 31.78 -8.57
N LEU A 38 -14.80 30.84 -8.78
CA LEU A 38 -13.91 30.77 -9.91
C LEU A 38 -14.31 29.57 -10.77
N LYS A 39 -14.07 29.65 -12.09
CA LYS A 39 -14.34 28.55 -13.02
C LYS A 39 -13.20 28.36 -14.01
N GLY A 40 -13.04 27.13 -14.48
CA GLY A 40 -12.09 26.76 -15.52
C GLY A 40 -12.53 25.51 -16.26
N LEU A 41 -11.75 25.08 -17.22
CA LEU A 41 -11.90 23.76 -17.85
C LEU A 41 -11.54 22.66 -16.84
N SER A 42 -12.25 21.54 -16.91
CA SER A 42 -11.98 20.41 -16.03
C SER A 42 -10.58 19.84 -16.30
N PRO A 43 -9.76 19.61 -15.24
CA PRO A 43 -8.52 18.89 -15.40
C PRO A 43 -8.72 17.36 -15.47
N PHE A 44 -9.95 16.87 -15.25
CA PHE A 44 -10.28 15.46 -15.15
C PHE A 44 -10.89 14.89 -16.44
N THR A 45 -11.29 15.74 -17.38
CA THR A 45 -11.86 15.35 -18.68
C THR A 45 -11.56 16.40 -19.73
N ASP A 46 -11.48 15.98 -20.98
CA ASP A 46 -11.32 16.91 -22.10
C ASP A 46 -12.65 17.59 -22.42
N GLU A 47 -12.72 18.91 -22.26
CA GLU A 47 -13.92 19.70 -22.49
C GLU A 47 -13.59 21.09 -23.08
N LYS A 48 -14.57 21.68 -23.76
CA LYS A 48 -14.42 23.02 -24.36
C LYS A 48 -15.18 24.11 -23.58
N THR A 49 -16.05 23.70 -22.66
CA THR A 49 -16.88 24.63 -21.87
C THR A 49 -16.48 24.49 -20.40
N PRO A 50 -16.13 25.60 -19.71
CA PRO A 50 -15.76 25.55 -18.31
C PRO A 50 -16.84 24.95 -17.42
N SER A 51 -16.56 23.81 -16.79
CA SER A 51 -17.47 23.11 -15.86
C SER A 51 -16.85 22.91 -14.48
N PHE A 52 -15.57 23.23 -14.33
CA PHE A 52 -14.85 23.11 -13.06
C PHE A 52 -14.97 24.40 -12.26
N HIS A 53 -15.56 24.31 -11.09
CA HIS A 53 -15.80 25.45 -10.20
C HIS A 53 -15.02 25.31 -8.90
N VAL A 54 -14.44 26.44 -8.44
CA VAL A 54 -13.79 26.56 -7.15
C VAL A 54 -14.52 27.61 -6.32
N ARG A 55 -14.75 27.32 -5.04
CA ARG A 55 -15.29 28.24 -4.06
C ARG A 55 -14.27 28.56 -2.98
N PRO A 56 -13.49 29.64 -3.14
CA PRO A 56 -12.39 29.97 -2.22
C PRO A 56 -12.82 30.07 -0.76
N ASN A 57 -13.88 30.81 -0.46
CA ASN A 57 -14.35 31.02 0.92
C ASN A 57 -14.87 29.74 1.59
N HIS A 58 -15.22 28.72 0.81
CA HIS A 58 -15.70 27.44 1.30
C HIS A 58 -14.63 26.35 1.23
N GLY A 59 -13.47 26.62 0.61
CA GLY A 59 -12.34 25.69 0.52
C GLY A 59 -12.64 24.44 -0.29
N TYR A 60 -13.56 24.48 -1.27
CA TYR A 60 -13.89 23.31 -2.06
C TYR A 60 -14.00 23.57 -3.55
N TYR A 61 -13.88 22.50 -4.34
CA TYR A 61 -14.15 22.51 -5.78
C TYR A 61 -15.28 21.54 -6.15
N HIS A 62 -15.92 21.80 -7.30
CA HIS A 62 -16.87 20.90 -7.91
C HIS A 62 -16.76 20.94 -9.43
N CYS A 63 -16.66 19.78 -10.06
CA CYS A 63 -16.66 19.60 -11.51
C CYS A 63 -18.04 19.11 -11.97
N PHE A 64 -18.79 19.94 -12.67
CA PHE A 64 -20.13 19.59 -13.11
C PHE A 64 -20.16 18.57 -14.24
N SER A 65 -19.11 18.46 -15.05
CA SER A 65 -19.04 17.48 -16.14
C SER A 65 -18.78 16.05 -15.65
N THR A 66 -18.02 15.89 -14.56
CA THR A 66 -17.68 14.57 -14.00
C THR A 66 -18.45 14.23 -12.72
N GLY A 67 -19.11 15.21 -12.10
CA GLY A 67 -19.77 15.08 -10.79
C GLY A 67 -18.83 15.04 -9.61
N GLU A 68 -17.55 15.29 -9.83
CA GLU A 68 -16.51 15.19 -8.82
C GLU A 68 -16.37 16.49 -8.03
N GLY A 69 -16.05 16.36 -6.75
CA GLY A 69 -15.82 17.49 -5.87
C GLY A 69 -15.06 17.09 -4.61
N GLY A 70 -14.54 18.08 -3.91
CA GLY A 70 -13.80 17.87 -2.68
C GLY A 70 -13.03 19.10 -2.24
N ASP A 71 -12.24 18.93 -1.19
CA ASP A 71 -11.32 19.93 -0.67
C ASP A 71 -9.98 19.93 -1.42
N VAL A 72 -9.04 20.74 -0.95
CA VAL A 72 -7.71 20.87 -1.55
C VAL A 72 -6.91 19.55 -1.49
N PHE A 73 -7.09 18.73 -0.44
CA PHE A 73 -6.43 17.43 -0.33
C PHE A 73 -6.96 16.47 -1.40
N SER A 74 -8.28 16.38 -1.52
CA SER A 74 -8.95 15.54 -2.52
C SER A 74 -8.55 15.93 -3.95
N PHE A 75 -8.36 17.22 -4.20
CA PHE A 75 -7.86 17.72 -5.48
C PHE A 75 -6.46 17.22 -5.79
N LEU A 76 -5.50 17.42 -4.87
CA LEU A 76 -4.12 16.97 -5.07
C LEU A 76 -3.99 15.46 -5.19
N MET A 77 -4.67 14.70 -4.33
CA MET A 77 -4.68 13.23 -4.42
C MET A 77 -5.06 12.76 -5.82
N LYS A 78 -5.99 13.45 -6.46
CA LYS A 78 -6.48 13.11 -7.77
C LYS A 78 -5.56 13.56 -8.91
N MET A 79 -5.03 14.78 -8.81
CA MET A 79 -4.15 15.35 -9.83
C MET A 79 -2.79 14.65 -9.87
N GLU A 80 -2.22 14.34 -8.72
CA GLU A 80 -0.87 13.79 -8.60
C GLU A 80 -0.83 12.28 -8.32
N HIS A 81 -2.01 11.64 -8.17
CA HIS A 81 -2.13 10.21 -7.84
C HIS A 81 -1.41 9.83 -6.54
N ILE A 82 -1.44 10.72 -5.55
CA ILE A 82 -0.80 10.54 -4.24
C ILE A 82 -1.81 10.16 -3.17
N SER A 83 -1.31 9.61 -2.04
CA SER A 83 -2.14 9.31 -0.88
C SER A 83 -2.56 10.57 -0.12
N PHE A 84 -3.57 10.45 0.76
CA PHE A 84 -4.01 11.54 1.63
C PHE A 84 -2.87 12.09 2.51
N VAL A 85 -2.05 11.20 3.06
CA VAL A 85 -0.90 11.58 3.91
C VAL A 85 0.11 12.40 3.11
N GLU A 86 0.43 11.98 1.90
CA GLU A 86 1.34 12.70 1.01
C GLU A 86 0.78 14.06 0.61
N ALA A 87 -0.52 14.15 0.32
CA ALA A 87 -1.18 15.43 0.02
C ALA A 87 -1.13 16.40 1.21
N VAL A 88 -1.36 15.91 2.44
CA VAL A 88 -1.25 16.72 3.66
C VAL A 88 0.19 17.20 3.87
N GLU A 89 1.19 16.32 3.71
CA GLU A 89 2.61 16.67 3.85
C GLU A 89 3.05 17.72 2.82
N GLN A 90 2.66 17.54 1.57
CA GLN A 90 3.00 18.47 0.49
C GLN A 90 2.41 19.87 0.74
N LEU A 91 1.15 19.94 1.18
CA LEU A 91 0.52 21.22 1.52
C LEU A 91 1.12 21.85 2.78
N ALA A 92 1.48 21.05 3.79
CA ALA A 92 2.18 21.53 4.98
C ALA A 92 3.54 22.16 4.61
N ASP A 93 4.33 21.48 3.78
CA ASP A 93 5.63 21.96 3.30
C ASP A 93 5.47 23.28 2.51
N ARG A 94 4.42 23.38 1.68
CA ARG A 94 4.12 24.59 0.89
C ARG A 94 3.86 25.82 1.75
N ILE A 95 3.18 25.68 2.87
CA ILE A 95 2.86 26.80 3.79
C ILE A 95 3.87 26.92 4.94
N GLY A 96 4.91 26.08 4.97
CA GLY A 96 5.89 26.04 6.05
C GLY A 96 5.32 25.55 7.38
N TYR A 97 4.22 24.76 7.35
CA TYR A 97 3.59 24.19 8.53
C TYR A 97 4.32 22.95 9.00
N ARG A 98 4.68 22.90 10.29
CA ARG A 98 5.33 21.72 10.86
C ARG A 98 4.30 20.78 11.46
N ILE A 99 4.09 19.62 10.81
CA ILE A 99 3.18 18.59 11.28
C ILE A 99 3.69 17.97 12.58
N ASN A 100 2.82 17.91 13.61
CA ASN A 100 3.11 17.29 14.90
C ASN A 100 2.56 15.86 14.92
N TYR A 101 3.24 14.90 14.29
CA TYR A 101 2.79 13.52 14.20
C TYR A 101 2.45 12.92 15.58
N GLN A 102 1.17 12.56 15.79
CA GLN A 102 0.72 11.81 16.97
C GLN A 102 0.97 10.32 16.76
N GLY A 103 1.51 9.66 17.78
CA GLY A 103 1.87 8.24 17.64
C GLY A 103 3.13 7.99 16.83
N GLY A 104 3.72 9.02 16.22
CA GLY A 104 5.13 9.08 15.88
C GLY A 104 5.94 9.38 17.14
N GLY A 105 5.59 8.73 18.25
CA GLY A 105 6.52 8.59 19.34
C GLY A 105 7.79 8.03 18.71
N SER A 106 8.94 8.49 19.11
CA SER A 106 10.18 7.79 18.88
C SER A 106 9.87 6.32 19.06
N THR A 107 9.76 5.59 17.92
CA THR A 107 9.67 4.14 18.00
C THR A 107 10.77 3.76 18.95
N THR A 108 10.39 3.26 20.14
CA THR A 108 11.38 2.89 21.13
C THR A 108 12.42 2.05 20.39
N PRO A 109 13.70 2.07 20.79
CA PRO A 109 14.70 1.20 20.15
C PRO A 109 14.19 -0.23 19.99
N GLN A 110 13.30 -0.64 20.90
CA GLN A 110 12.64 -1.94 20.90
C GLN A 110 11.59 -2.09 19.78
N GLN A 111 10.75 -1.09 19.51
CA GLN A 111 9.77 -1.12 18.41
C GLN A 111 10.43 -1.03 17.03
N ARG A 112 11.52 -0.25 16.90
CA ARG A 112 12.36 -0.22 15.69
C ARG A 112 13.03 -1.57 15.47
N GLY A 113 13.50 -2.21 16.55
CA GLY A 113 14.05 -3.56 16.52
C GLY A 113 13.02 -4.57 16.02
N THR A 114 11.80 -4.53 16.57
CA THR A 114 10.70 -5.44 16.19
C THR A 114 10.32 -5.26 14.72
N ARG A 115 10.03 -4.04 14.25
CA ARG A 115 9.68 -3.80 12.83
C ARG A 115 10.80 -4.28 11.89
N ARG A 116 12.07 -3.99 12.21
CA ARG A 116 13.22 -4.46 11.43
C ARG A 116 13.27 -5.99 11.38
N ARG A 117 12.98 -6.65 12.50
CA ARG A 117 12.93 -8.13 12.55
C ARG A 117 11.80 -8.70 11.69
N LEU A 118 10.62 -8.09 11.69
CA LEU A 118 9.50 -8.52 10.84
C LEU A 118 9.84 -8.35 9.35
N LEU A 119 10.45 -7.25 8.96
CA LEU A 119 10.91 -7.04 7.58
C LEU A 119 11.99 -8.06 7.18
N GLN A 120 12.90 -8.39 8.08
CA GLN A 120 13.90 -9.45 7.86
C GLN A 120 13.25 -10.83 7.70
N ALA A 121 12.21 -11.13 8.51
CA ALA A 121 11.46 -12.39 8.40
C ALA A 121 10.74 -12.48 7.03
N ASN A 122 10.09 -11.38 6.58
CA ASN A 122 9.45 -11.34 5.27
C ASN A 122 10.46 -11.48 4.13
N ALA A 123 11.60 -10.82 4.20
CA ALA A 123 12.66 -10.97 3.19
C ALA A 123 13.20 -12.41 3.13
N ALA A 124 13.41 -13.05 4.27
CA ALA A 124 13.86 -14.44 4.35
C ALA A 124 12.77 -15.41 3.83
N ALA A 125 11.48 -15.19 4.17
CA ALA A 125 10.39 -15.97 3.64
C ALA A 125 10.23 -15.80 2.11
N HIS A 126 10.38 -14.59 1.61
CA HIS A 126 10.34 -14.30 0.19
C HIS A 126 11.41 -15.07 -0.58
N LYS A 127 12.66 -15.02 -0.10
CA LYS A 127 13.75 -15.78 -0.69
C LYS A 127 13.44 -17.29 -0.68
N PHE A 128 12.96 -17.82 0.45
CA PHE A 128 12.55 -19.22 0.54
C PHE A 128 11.48 -19.56 -0.49
N TYR A 129 10.41 -18.78 -0.63
CA TYR A 129 9.35 -19.06 -1.60
C TYR A 129 9.85 -18.98 -3.05
N GLN A 130 10.78 -18.09 -3.38
CA GLN A 130 11.42 -18.05 -4.70
C GLN A 130 12.21 -19.35 -4.97
N GLU A 131 13.02 -19.80 -4.02
CA GLU A 131 13.76 -21.06 -4.13
C GLU A 131 12.82 -22.26 -4.29
N GLN A 132 11.66 -22.26 -3.61
CA GLN A 132 10.66 -23.32 -3.75
C GLN A 132 9.98 -23.32 -5.12
N LEU A 133 9.87 -22.19 -5.79
CA LEU A 133 9.27 -22.12 -7.15
C LEU A 133 10.11 -22.88 -8.18
N GLU A 134 11.42 -23.02 -7.95
CA GLU A 134 12.33 -23.76 -8.83
C GLU A 134 12.31 -25.28 -8.59
N THR A 135 11.64 -25.76 -7.54
CA THR A 135 11.56 -27.19 -7.21
C THR A 135 10.57 -27.95 -8.12
N PRO A 136 10.73 -29.28 -8.27
CA PRO A 136 9.78 -30.10 -9.00
C PRO A 136 8.35 -30.01 -8.45
N GLU A 137 8.17 -29.81 -7.12
CA GLU A 137 6.87 -29.67 -6.48
C GLU A 137 6.08 -28.47 -7.00
N ALA A 138 6.77 -27.41 -7.44
CA ALA A 138 6.15 -26.19 -7.93
C ALA A 138 5.78 -26.22 -9.43
N GLN A 139 5.80 -27.40 -10.11
CA GLN A 139 5.53 -27.46 -11.55
C GLN A 139 4.17 -26.84 -11.92
N ASP A 140 3.10 -27.19 -11.19
CA ASP A 140 1.76 -26.65 -11.44
C ASP A 140 1.70 -25.12 -11.24
N ALA A 141 2.51 -24.57 -10.33
CA ALA A 141 2.62 -23.13 -10.12
C ALA A 141 3.27 -22.44 -11.32
N ARG A 142 4.36 -23.01 -11.86
CA ARG A 142 5.03 -22.50 -13.06
C ARG A 142 4.10 -22.60 -14.28
N ASP A 143 3.43 -23.73 -14.46
CA ASP A 143 2.48 -23.95 -15.57
C ASP A 143 1.34 -22.93 -15.52
N MET A 144 0.80 -22.65 -14.33
CA MET A 144 -0.22 -21.61 -14.15
C MET A 144 0.30 -20.22 -14.52
N LEU A 145 1.54 -19.87 -14.17
CA LEU A 145 2.14 -18.59 -14.54
C LEU A 145 2.29 -18.49 -16.08
N LEU A 146 2.84 -19.51 -16.72
CA LEU A 146 3.01 -19.57 -18.18
C LEU A 146 1.67 -19.45 -18.93
N GLN A 147 0.62 -20.19 -18.48
CA GLN A 147 -0.72 -20.10 -19.06
C GLN A 147 -1.35 -18.70 -18.94
N ARG A 148 -0.88 -17.87 -18.00
CA ARG A 148 -1.31 -16.49 -17.79
C ARG A 148 -0.44 -15.47 -18.51
N GLY A 149 0.53 -15.92 -19.31
CA GLY A 149 1.42 -15.05 -20.06
C GLY A 149 2.63 -14.54 -19.29
N PHE A 150 2.91 -15.11 -18.11
CA PHE A 150 4.15 -14.81 -17.38
C PHE A 150 5.27 -15.69 -17.95
N ASP A 151 6.16 -15.11 -18.70
CA ASP A 151 7.42 -15.76 -19.10
C ASP A 151 8.44 -15.74 -17.95
N GLU A 152 9.60 -16.35 -18.17
CA GLU A 152 10.66 -16.39 -17.16
C GLU A 152 11.15 -15.00 -16.73
N ALA A 153 11.12 -14.02 -17.64
CA ALA A 153 11.56 -12.65 -17.36
C ALA A 153 10.56 -11.97 -16.40
N LEU A 154 9.26 -12.08 -16.67
CA LEU A 154 8.20 -11.57 -15.82
C LEU A 154 8.16 -12.29 -14.45
N ILE A 155 8.35 -13.61 -14.41
CA ILE A 155 8.43 -14.36 -13.14
C ILE A 155 9.56 -13.82 -12.26
N LYS A 156 10.73 -13.52 -12.84
CA LYS A 156 11.86 -12.91 -12.13
C LYS A 156 11.59 -11.46 -11.76
N GLU A 157 11.00 -10.67 -12.62
CA GLU A 157 10.66 -9.27 -12.36
C GLU A 157 9.66 -9.14 -11.20
N PHE A 158 8.58 -9.93 -11.22
CA PHE A 158 7.59 -9.96 -10.15
C PHE A 158 8.02 -10.78 -8.95
N THR A 159 9.19 -11.39 -8.99
CA THR A 159 9.78 -12.18 -7.91
C THR A 159 8.80 -13.18 -7.27
N CYS A 160 8.04 -13.87 -8.14
CA CYS A 160 7.06 -14.87 -7.75
C CYS A 160 7.70 -16.01 -6.94
N GLY A 161 6.90 -16.65 -6.10
CA GLY A 161 7.35 -17.76 -5.26
C GLY A 161 6.29 -18.85 -5.13
N TYR A 162 6.64 -19.93 -4.46
CA TYR A 162 5.75 -21.05 -4.16
C TYR A 162 5.80 -21.44 -2.69
N ALA A 163 4.66 -21.60 -2.07
CA ALA A 163 4.51 -22.16 -0.73
C ALA A 163 4.29 -23.67 -0.85
N PRO A 164 5.21 -24.52 -0.33
CA PRO A 164 5.16 -25.98 -0.48
C PRO A 164 4.02 -26.61 0.32
N ALA A 165 3.78 -27.91 0.11
CA ALA A 165 2.66 -28.64 0.71
C ALA A 165 2.82 -28.90 2.22
N GLY A 166 4.03 -28.82 2.75
CA GLY A 166 4.31 -29.06 4.17
C GLY A 166 3.57 -28.07 5.08
N TRP A 167 3.13 -28.54 6.25
CA TRP A 167 2.35 -27.74 7.18
C TRP A 167 3.18 -26.73 7.99
N ASP A 168 4.47 -26.90 8.08
CA ASP A 168 5.39 -26.08 8.90
C ASP A 168 6.76 -25.88 8.23
N THR A 169 6.81 -26.01 6.91
CA THR A 169 8.08 -26.03 6.15
C THR A 169 8.78 -24.68 6.20
N VAL A 170 8.09 -23.57 5.87
CA VAL A 170 8.68 -22.23 5.97
C VAL A 170 8.91 -21.83 7.41
N THR A 171 7.99 -22.17 8.32
CA THR A 171 8.12 -21.91 9.76
C THR A 171 9.42 -22.54 10.31
N ARG A 172 9.63 -23.82 10.08
CA ARG A 172 10.86 -24.51 10.52
C ARG A 172 12.13 -23.97 9.85
N HIS A 173 12.03 -23.66 8.56
CA HIS A 173 13.16 -23.09 7.83
C HIS A 173 13.63 -21.77 8.45
N LEU A 174 12.70 -20.87 8.75
CA LEU A 174 12.99 -19.56 9.30
C LEU A 174 13.40 -19.63 10.79
N GLN A 175 12.82 -20.55 11.55
CA GLN A 175 13.25 -20.80 12.93
C GLN A 175 14.73 -21.26 13.00
N LYS A 176 15.20 -22.08 12.04
CA LYS A 176 16.62 -22.44 11.92
C LYS A 176 17.51 -21.24 11.61
N GLN A 177 16.97 -20.18 11.04
CA GLN A 177 17.66 -18.90 10.80
C GLN A 177 17.60 -17.95 12.01
N GLY A 178 16.98 -18.38 13.13
CA GLY A 178 16.91 -17.62 14.38
C GLY A 178 15.71 -16.66 14.48
N PHE A 179 14.65 -16.87 13.69
CA PHE A 179 13.38 -16.18 13.90
C PHE A 179 12.55 -16.92 14.93
N THR A 180 11.90 -16.18 15.85
CA THR A 180 10.98 -16.78 16.82
C THR A 180 9.59 -16.99 16.18
N PHE A 181 8.78 -17.85 16.79
CA PHE A 181 7.40 -18.06 16.32
C PHE A 181 6.58 -16.78 16.37
N GLU A 182 6.73 -16.00 17.44
CA GLU A 182 6.03 -14.71 17.63
C GLU A 182 6.38 -13.70 16.53
N GLU A 183 7.65 -13.67 16.09
CA GLU A 183 8.08 -12.84 14.96
C GLU A 183 7.44 -13.31 13.64
N LEU A 184 7.40 -14.63 13.41
CA LEU A 184 6.80 -15.22 12.20
C LEU A 184 5.28 -15.06 12.18
N GLU A 185 4.61 -15.16 13.33
CA GLU A 185 3.19 -14.93 13.47
C GLU A 185 2.84 -13.46 13.25
N ALA A 186 3.59 -12.54 13.85
CA ALA A 186 3.43 -11.10 13.66
C ALA A 186 3.72 -10.65 12.21
N ALA A 187 4.65 -11.33 11.51
CA ALA A 187 4.92 -11.11 10.10
C ALA A 187 3.85 -11.77 9.19
N GLY A 188 2.90 -12.53 9.74
CA GLY A 188 1.86 -13.20 8.99
C GLY A 188 2.30 -14.42 8.19
N ILE A 189 3.52 -14.93 8.42
CA ILE A 189 4.09 -16.11 7.75
C ILE A 189 3.55 -17.40 8.36
N SER A 190 3.47 -17.43 9.68
CA SER A 190 3.02 -18.56 10.49
C SER A 190 1.73 -18.23 11.24
N LYS A 191 1.07 -19.23 11.76
CA LYS A 191 -0.05 -19.09 12.70
C LYS A 191 -0.10 -20.29 13.64
N MET A 192 -0.78 -20.13 14.78
CA MET A 192 -1.06 -21.26 15.64
C MET A 192 -2.14 -22.15 15.02
N GLY A 193 -1.85 -23.41 14.84
CA GLY A 193 -2.81 -24.40 14.39
C GLY A 193 -3.78 -24.83 15.50
N SER A 194 -4.87 -25.49 15.15
CA SER A 194 -5.91 -25.95 16.09
C SER A 194 -5.40 -26.93 17.16
N ARG A 195 -4.27 -27.58 16.92
CA ARG A 195 -3.62 -28.51 17.85
C ARG A 195 -2.55 -27.85 18.73
N GLY A 196 -2.45 -26.51 18.74
CA GLY A 196 -1.44 -25.77 19.48
C GLY A 196 -0.01 -25.90 18.92
N THR A 197 0.14 -26.33 17.67
CA THR A 197 1.44 -26.38 16.97
C THR A 197 1.52 -25.27 15.93
N PRO A 198 2.70 -24.61 15.79
CA PRO A 198 2.94 -23.66 14.71
C PRO A 198 2.76 -24.30 13.34
N ILE A 199 2.04 -23.62 12.45
CA ILE A 199 1.86 -24.03 11.06
C ILE A 199 2.09 -22.87 10.12
N ASP A 200 2.45 -23.16 8.89
CA ASP A 200 2.58 -22.19 7.82
C ASP A 200 1.19 -21.61 7.47
N ARG A 201 1.16 -20.35 7.12
CA ARG A 201 -0.11 -19.71 6.71
C ARG A 201 -0.51 -20.08 5.30
N PHE A 202 0.46 -20.33 4.44
CA PHE A 202 0.25 -20.69 3.04
C PHE A 202 0.77 -22.10 2.76
N HIS A 203 -0.02 -22.88 2.02
CA HIS A 203 0.30 -24.26 1.60
C HIS A 203 -0.12 -24.45 0.15
N ARG A 204 0.74 -25.06 -0.66
CA ARG A 204 0.45 -25.38 -2.07
C ARG A 204 -0.09 -24.17 -2.85
N ARG A 205 0.53 -22.99 -2.65
CA ARG A 205 0.06 -21.72 -3.21
C ARG A 205 1.15 -21.01 -3.98
N LEU A 206 0.74 -20.37 -5.07
CA LEU A 206 1.55 -19.40 -5.74
C LEU A 206 1.59 -18.11 -4.91
N ILE A 207 2.78 -17.56 -4.71
CA ILE A 207 3.05 -16.43 -3.83
C ILE A 207 3.55 -15.23 -4.62
N TRP A 208 3.02 -14.05 -4.31
CA TRP A 208 3.55 -12.75 -4.74
C TRP A 208 3.96 -11.92 -3.55
N PRO A 209 5.16 -11.33 -3.55
CA PRO A 209 5.53 -10.37 -2.51
C PRO A 209 4.72 -9.08 -2.67
N ILE A 210 4.39 -8.46 -1.55
CA ILE A 210 3.85 -7.11 -1.46
C ILE A 210 5.00 -6.24 -0.97
N SER A 211 5.50 -5.36 -1.84
CA SER A 211 6.64 -4.49 -1.51
C SER A 211 6.21 -3.03 -1.46
N ILE A 212 6.84 -2.27 -0.59
CA ILE A 212 6.73 -0.81 -0.57
C ILE A 212 7.76 -0.19 -1.54
N PRO A 213 7.64 1.11 -1.91
CA PRO A 213 8.53 1.76 -2.87
C PRO A 213 10.03 1.68 -2.53
N SER A 214 10.38 1.50 -1.24
CA SER A 214 11.78 1.25 -0.81
C SER A 214 12.31 -0.15 -1.16
N GLY A 215 11.48 -1.03 -1.73
CA GLY A 215 11.84 -2.41 -2.10
C GLY A 215 11.70 -3.43 -0.96
N GLU A 216 11.31 -3.00 0.23
CA GLU A 216 11.12 -3.90 1.38
C GLU A 216 9.82 -4.70 1.22
N VAL A 217 9.88 -6.02 1.44
CA VAL A 217 8.69 -6.90 1.42
C VAL A 217 7.95 -6.76 2.74
N VAL A 218 6.72 -6.27 2.68
CA VAL A 218 5.85 -6.05 3.83
C VAL A 218 4.76 -7.12 3.99
N GLY A 219 4.65 -8.04 3.05
CA GLY A 219 3.67 -9.12 3.11
C GLY A 219 3.61 -9.94 1.85
N PHE A 220 2.55 -10.76 1.73
CA PHE A 220 2.40 -11.69 0.61
C PHE A 220 0.94 -11.79 0.15
N GLY A 221 0.77 -11.84 -1.16
CA GLY A 221 -0.43 -12.35 -1.79
C GLY A 221 -0.26 -13.84 -2.13
N ALA A 222 -1.26 -14.65 -1.83
CA ALA A 222 -1.22 -16.09 -2.07
C ALA A 222 -2.44 -16.56 -2.86
N ARG A 223 -2.23 -17.22 -4.00
CA ARG A 223 -3.28 -17.78 -4.86
C ARG A 223 -3.29 -19.29 -4.78
N LYS A 224 -4.48 -19.86 -4.58
CA LYS A 224 -4.65 -21.31 -4.60
C LYS A 224 -4.40 -21.89 -6.01
N LEU A 225 -3.78 -23.05 -6.04
CA LEU A 225 -3.50 -23.81 -7.25
C LEU A 225 -4.51 -24.97 -7.46
N TYR A 226 -5.02 -25.51 -6.37
CA TYR A 226 -5.80 -26.75 -6.36
C TYR A 226 -7.21 -26.50 -5.82
N ASP A 227 -8.20 -27.23 -6.33
CA ASP A 227 -9.61 -27.07 -5.93
C ASP A 227 -9.92 -27.67 -4.56
N ASP A 228 -9.09 -28.59 -4.07
CA ASP A 228 -9.20 -29.17 -2.71
C ASP A 228 -8.78 -28.19 -1.59
N ASP A 229 -8.16 -27.06 -1.93
CA ASP A 229 -7.87 -25.99 -0.96
C ASP A 229 -9.17 -25.26 -0.57
N LYS A 230 -9.60 -25.48 0.68
CA LYS A 230 -10.83 -24.90 1.26
C LYS A 230 -10.73 -23.42 1.59
N LEU A 231 -9.52 -22.86 1.61
CA LEU A 231 -9.31 -21.44 1.84
C LEU A 231 -9.68 -20.62 0.60
N GLY A 232 -9.96 -19.32 0.78
CA GLY A 232 -10.33 -18.44 -0.31
C GLY A 232 -9.33 -18.44 -1.48
N LYS A 233 -9.83 -18.17 -2.69
CA LYS A 233 -9.05 -18.21 -3.94
C LYS A 233 -7.81 -17.31 -3.88
N LEU A 234 -7.91 -16.18 -3.19
CA LEU A 234 -6.82 -15.23 -2.93
C LEU A 234 -6.76 -14.93 -1.44
N SER A 235 -5.57 -14.91 -0.88
CA SER A 235 -5.30 -14.51 0.50
C SER A 235 -4.21 -13.43 0.50
N LEU A 236 -4.42 -12.35 1.25
CA LEU A 236 -3.48 -11.25 1.39
C LEU A 236 -3.07 -11.11 2.85
N ILE A 237 -1.79 -10.87 3.08
CA ILE A 237 -1.22 -10.62 4.41
C ILE A 237 -0.15 -9.56 4.28
N HIS A 238 -0.18 -8.58 5.18
CA HIS A 238 0.85 -7.55 5.27
C HIS A 238 1.09 -7.16 6.74
N ILE A 239 2.27 -6.66 7.04
CA ILE A 239 2.60 -6.03 8.31
C ILE A 239 2.20 -4.54 8.26
N SER A 240 1.55 -4.09 9.31
CA SER A 240 1.15 -2.69 9.50
C SER A 240 2.30 -1.83 10.01
#